data_fe83ed85843f5ba25f60827efadebe70
#
_entry.id   fe83ed85843f5ba25f60827efadebe70
#
_cell.length_a   1.000
_cell.length_b   1.000
_cell.length_c   1.000
_cell.angle_alpha   90.00
_cell.angle_beta   90.00
_cell.angle_gamma   90.00
#
_symmetry.space_group_name_H-M   'P 1'
#
loop_
_entity.id
_entity.type
_entity.pdbx_description
1 polymer ?
#
loop_
_entity_poly.entity_id
_entity_poly.type
_entity_poly.pdbx_seq_one_letter_code
_entity_poly.pdbx_strand_id
1 'polypeptide(L)'
;MQILKKILFILSPEEKKKAAILLLMILIMALIDVIGVASILPFISILVNPSLIETNFILINMFEFFKGFGVENNQQFLFVLGALVFILLVSSIIFKAITTYFQIRFKEIVQYNLSKRLLEKYLHQPYEWFLNNHTAELGKTILSEIANVCS
;
A
#
# COMPACT_ATOMS: atom_id res chain seq x y z
N MET A 1 19.54 -9.33 1.28
CA MET A 1 19.31 -9.86 -0.06
C MET A 1 19.01 -11.37 -0.14
N GLN A 2 19.55 -12.21 0.76
CA GLN A 2 19.30 -13.67 0.73
C GLN A 2 17.86 -14.05 1.13
N ILE A 3 17.22 -13.31 2.04
CA ILE A 3 15.86 -13.59 2.53
C ILE A 3 14.83 -13.37 1.42
N LEU A 4 14.92 -12.27 0.68
CA LEU A 4 14.05 -11.97 -0.46
C LEU A 4 14.13 -13.05 -1.56
N LYS A 5 15.33 -13.56 -1.85
CA LYS A 5 15.51 -14.65 -2.82
C LYS A 5 14.88 -15.95 -2.33
N LYS A 6 14.98 -16.26 -1.04
CA LYS A 6 14.35 -17.45 -0.44
C LYS A 6 12.83 -17.37 -0.47
N ILE A 7 12.26 -16.21 -0.13
CA ILE A 7 10.80 -15.98 -0.21
C ILE A 7 10.32 -16.10 -1.65
N LEU A 8 11.02 -15.46 -2.60
CA LEU A 8 10.69 -15.57 -4.03
C LEU A 8 10.80 -16.99 -4.57
N PHE A 9 11.66 -17.85 -3.99
CA PHE A 9 11.78 -19.24 -4.40
C PHE A 9 10.61 -20.10 -3.93
N ILE A 10 10.02 -19.76 -2.78
CA ILE A 10 8.88 -20.48 -2.18
C ILE A 10 7.56 -20.16 -2.90
N LEU A 11 7.44 -18.95 -3.46
CA LEU A 11 6.23 -18.51 -4.16
C LEU A 11 6.10 -19.19 -5.54
N SER A 12 4.87 -19.58 -5.88
CA SER A 12 4.55 -20.08 -7.22
C SER A 12 4.65 -18.95 -8.28
N PRO A 13 4.78 -19.30 -9.57
CA PRO A 13 4.87 -18.29 -10.64
C PRO A 13 3.69 -17.31 -10.66
N GLU A 14 2.48 -17.76 -10.32
CA GLU A 14 1.28 -16.93 -10.24
C GLU A 14 1.31 -16.00 -9.03
N GLU A 15 1.80 -16.49 -7.89
CA GLU A 15 1.96 -15.71 -6.68
C GLU A 15 3.00 -14.59 -6.87
N LYS A 16 4.08 -14.86 -7.63
CA LYS A 16 5.09 -13.85 -8.00
C LYS A 16 4.49 -12.71 -8.81
N LYS A 17 3.63 -13.01 -9.79
CA LYS A 17 2.93 -11.98 -10.56
C LYS A 17 2.03 -11.11 -9.68
N LYS A 18 1.26 -11.73 -8.79
CA LYS A 18 0.41 -11.01 -7.83
C LYS A 18 1.23 -10.17 -6.86
N ALA A 19 2.36 -10.68 -6.37
CA ALA A 19 3.28 -9.94 -5.51
C ALA A 19 3.88 -8.72 -6.23
N ALA A 20 4.25 -8.85 -7.51
CA ALA A 20 4.77 -7.74 -8.30
C ALA A 20 3.71 -6.64 -8.52
N ILE A 21 2.46 -7.02 -8.81
CA ILE A 21 1.35 -6.07 -8.93
C ILE A 21 1.10 -5.35 -7.60
N LEU A 22 1.11 -6.08 -6.48
CA LEU A 22 0.96 -5.49 -5.15
C LEU A 22 2.08 -4.51 -4.82
N LEU A 23 3.32 -4.85 -5.15
CA LEU A 23 4.47 -3.96 -4.95
C LEU A 23 4.29 -2.67 -5.74
N LEU A 24 3.82 -2.76 -6.99
CA LEU A 24 3.52 -1.59 -7.81
C LEU A 24 2.38 -0.75 -7.20
N MET A 25 1.32 -1.39 -6.71
CA MET A 25 0.23 -0.69 -6.01
C MET A 25 0.72 0.04 -4.75
N ILE A 26 1.62 -0.58 -3.97
CA ILE A 26 2.23 0.04 -2.79
C ILE A 26 3.06 1.27 -3.17
N LEU A 27 3.84 1.19 -4.25
CA LEU A 27 4.62 2.32 -4.74
C LEU A 27 3.73 3.48 -5.18
N ILE A 28 2.65 3.19 -5.93
CA ILE A 28 1.68 4.21 -6.33
C ILE A 28 1.00 4.83 -5.09
N MET A 29 0.60 3.99 -4.12
CA MET A 29 0.02 4.44 -2.87
C MET A 29 0.95 5.41 -2.14
N ALA A 30 2.25 5.07 -2.02
CA ALA A 30 3.23 5.91 -1.35
C ALA A 30 3.42 7.26 -2.06
N LEU A 31 3.41 7.27 -3.40
CA LEU A 31 3.48 8.51 -4.18
C LEU A 31 2.25 9.40 -3.97
N ILE A 32 1.05 8.81 -4.00
CA ILE A 32 -0.20 9.55 -3.76
C ILE A 32 -0.23 10.11 -2.34
N ASP A 33 0.20 9.34 -1.32
CA ASP A 33 0.28 9.81 0.08
C ASP A 33 1.23 11.01 0.20
N VAL A 34 2.41 10.95 -0.42
CA VAL A 34 3.37 12.06 -0.41
C VAL A 34 2.79 13.31 -1.07
N ILE A 35 2.17 13.17 -2.24
CA ILE A 35 1.53 14.29 -2.96
C ILE A 35 0.38 14.86 -2.13
N GLY A 36 -0.46 14.00 -1.53
CA GLY A 36 -1.58 14.41 -0.69
C GLY A 36 -1.12 15.26 0.51
N VAL A 37 -0.11 14.80 1.23
CA VAL A 37 0.44 15.54 2.38
C VAL A 37 1.19 16.80 1.92
N ALA A 38 1.99 16.72 0.85
CA ALA A 38 2.73 17.86 0.34
C ALA A 38 1.81 19.01 -0.15
N SER A 39 0.61 18.68 -0.64
CA SER A 39 -0.37 19.68 -1.10
C SER A 39 -0.93 20.58 0.00
N ILE A 40 -0.78 20.17 1.27
CA ILE A 40 -1.19 20.99 2.43
C ILE A 40 -0.27 22.22 2.58
N LEU A 41 1.02 22.09 2.29
CA LEU A 41 1.99 23.18 2.47
C LEU A 41 1.65 24.43 1.65
N PRO A 42 1.42 24.37 0.33
CA PRO A 42 1.04 25.55 -0.44
C PRO A 42 -0.31 26.14 0.01
N PHE A 43 -1.27 25.30 0.43
CA PHE A 43 -2.55 25.77 0.96
C PHE A 43 -2.37 26.61 2.23
N ILE A 44 -1.63 26.10 3.22
CA ILE A 44 -1.34 26.83 4.47
C ILE A 44 -0.56 28.11 4.19
N SER A 45 0.42 28.05 3.28
CA SER A 45 1.25 29.20 2.92
C SER A 45 0.41 30.37 2.38
N ILE A 46 -0.55 30.08 1.51
CA ILE A 46 -1.46 31.08 0.94
C ILE A 46 -2.44 31.59 2.01
N LEU A 47 -2.90 30.70 2.89
CA LEU A 47 -3.83 31.06 3.97
C LEU A 47 -3.19 32.08 4.92
N VAL A 48 -1.90 31.91 5.24
CA VAL A 48 -1.14 32.82 6.13
C VAL A 48 -0.74 34.10 5.40
N ASN A 49 -0.37 34.01 4.15
CA ASN A 49 0.09 35.16 3.37
C ASN A 49 -0.39 35.11 1.91
N PRO A 50 -1.56 35.71 1.62
CA PRO A 50 -2.15 35.70 0.28
C PRO A 50 -1.27 36.34 -0.83
N SER A 51 -0.31 37.22 -0.48
CA SER A 51 0.60 37.82 -1.45
C SER A 51 1.57 36.82 -2.09
N LEU A 52 1.72 35.62 -1.53
CA LEU A 52 2.54 34.57 -2.10
C LEU A 52 2.00 34.03 -3.45
N ILE A 53 0.72 34.27 -3.74
CA ILE A 53 0.12 33.90 -5.04
C ILE A 53 0.83 34.65 -6.18
N GLU A 54 1.25 35.91 -5.94
CA GLU A 54 1.90 36.76 -6.95
C GLU A 54 3.41 36.52 -7.05
N THR A 55 4.02 35.93 -6.03
CA THR A 55 5.51 35.81 -5.92
C THR A 55 6.00 34.39 -6.32
N ASN A 56 5.16 33.35 -6.19
CA ASN A 56 5.58 31.99 -6.42
C ASN A 56 5.15 31.50 -7.81
N PHE A 57 6.13 31.17 -8.66
CA PHE A 57 5.91 30.74 -10.04
C PHE A 57 4.91 29.57 -10.17
N ILE A 58 4.93 28.62 -9.23
CA ILE A 58 4.00 27.46 -9.24
C ILE A 58 2.57 27.93 -8.95
N LEU A 59 2.41 28.83 -7.97
CA LEU A 59 1.11 29.35 -7.57
C LEU A 59 0.50 30.26 -8.64
N ILE A 60 1.34 31.06 -9.31
CA ILE A 60 0.90 31.89 -10.45
C ILE A 60 0.33 31.02 -11.57
N ASN A 61 1.07 29.98 -12.00
CA ASN A 61 0.61 29.07 -13.03
C ASN A 61 -0.67 28.33 -12.65
N MET A 62 -0.79 27.91 -11.40
CA MET A 62 -2.03 27.30 -10.89
C MET A 62 -3.18 28.32 -10.90
N PHE A 63 -2.95 29.55 -10.46
CA PHE A 63 -3.96 30.59 -10.47
C PHE A 63 -4.42 30.94 -11.90
N GLU A 64 -3.51 31.04 -12.87
CA GLU A 64 -3.83 31.25 -14.29
C GLU A 64 -4.64 30.11 -14.87
N PHE A 65 -4.29 28.86 -14.52
CA PHE A 65 -5.06 27.69 -14.93
C PHE A 65 -6.51 27.75 -14.40
N PHE A 66 -6.69 28.12 -13.13
CA PHE A 66 -8.02 28.23 -12.53
C PHE A 66 -8.80 29.49 -12.95
N LYS A 67 -8.13 30.56 -13.42
CA LYS A 67 -8.82 31.69 -14.07
C LYS A 67 -9.66 31.23 -15.27
N GLY A 68 -9.20 30.26 -16.04
CA GLY A 68 -9.97 29.65 -17.14
C GLY A 68 -11.27 28.96 -16.69
N PHE A 69 -11.40 28.64 -15.40
CA PHE A 69 -12.59 28.04 -14.79
C PHE A 69 -13.48 29.04 -14.02
N GLY A 70 -13.20 30.37 -14.12
CA GLY A 70 -14.04 31.40 -13.54
C GLY A 70 -13.60 31.87 -12.13
N VAL A 71 -12.37 31.60 -11.73
CA VAL A 71 -11.79 32.10 -10.47
C VAL A 71 -11.18 33.48 -10.69
N GLU A 72 -11.87 34.53 -10.25
CA GLU A 72 -11.43 35.92 -10.42
C GLU A 72 -10.77 36.51 -9.16
N ASN A 73 -11.14 35.98 -7.96
CA ASN A 73 -10.69 36.52 -6.69
C ASN A 73 -9.75 35.55 -5.94
N ASN A 74 -8.79 36.13 -5.18
CA ASN A 74 -7.88 35.37 -4.33
C ASN A 74 -8.62 34.50 -3.31
N GLN A 75 -9.78 34.94 -2.81
CA GLN A 75 -10.60 34.14 -1.88
C GLN A 75 -11.23 32.91 -2.57
N GLN A 76 -11.70 33.07 -3.81
CA GLN A 76 -12.23 31.96 -4.59
C GLN A 76 -11.13 30.94 -4.92
N PHE A 77 -9.93 31.42 -5.24
CA PHE A 77 -8.77 30.58 -5.49
C PHE A 77 -8.41 29.75 -4.26
N LEU A 78 -8.39 30.37 -3.08
CA LEU A 78 -8.11 29.69 -1.82
C LEU A 78 -9.14 28.62 -1.50
N PHE A 79 -10.42 28.91 -1.78
CA PHE A 79 -11.51 27.91 -1.59
C PHE A 79 -11.37 26.72 -2.56
N VAL A 80 -11.09 26.99 -3.84
CA VAL A 80 -10.88 25.94 -4.84
C VAL A 80 -9.65 25.11 -4.52
N LEU A 81 -8.57 25.75 -4.08
CA LEU A 81 -7.34 25.07 -3.68
C LEU A 81 -7.57 24.18 -2.45
N GLY A 82 -8.33 24.67 -1.46
CA GLY A 82 -8.73 23.90 -0.29
C GLY A 82 -9.59 22.68 -0.65
N ALA A 83 -10.56 22.87 -1.55
CA ALA A 83 -11.38 21.77 -2.07
C ALA A 83 -10.53 20.72 -2.81
N LEU A 84 -9.56 21.16 -3.61
CA LEU A 84 -8.65 20.28 -4.33
C LEU A 84 -7.77 19.47 -3.37
N VAL A 85 -7.19 20.10 -2.37
CA VAL A 85 -6.39 19.43 -1.32
C VAL A 85 -7.26 18.40 -0.59
N PHE A 86 -8.50 18.76 -0.25
CA PHE A 86 -9.43 17.85 0.40
C PHE A 86 -9.74 16.62 -0.46
N ILE A 87 -10.03 16.82 -1.75
CA ILE A 87 -10.28 15.72 -2.70
C ILE A 87 -9.05 14.82 -2.85
N LEU A 88 -7.84 15.39 -2.91
CA LEU A 88 -6.60 14.62 -2.97
C LEU A 88 -6.39 13.77 -1.72
N LEU A 89 -6.63 14.32 -0.53
CA LEU A 89 -6.51 13.58 0.73
C LEU A 89 -7.53 12.44 0.81
N VAL A 90 -8.78 12.70 0.47
CA VAL A 90 -9.83 11.66 0.46
C VAL A 90 -9.50 10.56 -0.54
N SER A 91 -9.04 10.92 -1.75
CA SER A 91 -8.61 9.95 -2.77
C SER A 91 -7.45 9.10 -2.29
N SER A 92 -6.47 9.70 -1.59
CA SER A 92 -5.34 8.98 -1.00
C SER A 92 -5.82 7.93 0.02
N ILE A 93 -6.74 8.31 0.91
CA ILE A 93 -7.29 7.40 1.92
C ILE A 93 -8.05 6.23 1.28
N ILE A 94 -8.87 6.50 0.26
CA ILE A 94 -9.62 5.47 -0.47
C ILE A 94 -8.65 4.51 -1.15
N PHE A 95 -7.65 5.03 -1.86
CA PHE A 95 -6.66 4.19 -2.55
C PHE A 95 -5.85 3.34 -1.56
N LYS A 96 -5.51 3.90 -0.40
CA LYS A 96 -4.84 3.20 0.70
C LYS A 96 -5.70 2.04 1.24
N ALA A 97 -6.98 2.27 1.47
CA ALA A 97 -7.90 1.24 1.93
C ALA A 97 -8.00 0.07 0.93
N ILE A 98 -8.11 0.39 -0.37
CA ILE A 98 -8.14 -0.61 -1.44
C ILE A 98 -6.84 -1.42 -1.48
N THR A 99 -5.69 -0.74 -1.44
CA THR A 99 -4.37 -1.40 -1.47
C THR A 99 -4.18 -2.30 -0.26
N THR A 100 -4.55 -1.84 0.94
CA THR A 100 -4.49 -2.62 2.18
C THR A 100 -5.38 -3.87 2.10
N TYR A 101 -6.58 -3.75 1.54
CA TYR A 101 -7.46 -4.91 1.33
C TYR A 101 -6.80 -5.98 0.46
N PHE A 102 -6.18 -5.58 -0.67
CA PHE A 102 -5.47 -6.51 -1.54
C PHE A 102 -4.24 -7.14 -0.87
N GLN A 103 -3.52 -6.38 -0.04
CA GLN A 103 -2.38 -6.89 0.74
C GLN A 103 -2.82 -7.99 1.71
N ILE A 104 -3.88 -7.74 2.49
CA ILE A 104 -4.40 -8.73 3.46
C ILE A 104 -4.84 -9.99 2.72
N ARG A 105 -5.62 -9.85 1.65
CA ARG A 105 -6.11 -10.99 0.88
C ARG A 105 -4.97 -11.80 0.25
N PHE A 106 -3.94 -11.13 -0.25
CA PHE A 106 -2.76 -11.81 -0.80
C PHE A 106 -2.01 -12.59 0.28
N LYS A 107 -1.80 -11.97 1.46
CA LYS A 107 -1.20 -12.61 2.63
C LYS A 107 -1.94 -13.92 2.98
N GLU A 108 -3.27 -13.86 3.09
CA GLU A 108 -4.10 -15.03 3.42
C GLU A 108 -3.98 -16.15 2.37
N ILE A 109 -3.99 -15.80 1.08
CA ILE A 109 -3.84 -16.78 0.00
C ILE A 109 -2.46 -17.47 0.06
N VAL A 110 -1.39 -16.70 0.25
CA VAL A 110 -0.02 -17.24 0.37
C VAL A 110 0.08 -18.13 1.60
N GLN A 111 -0.48 -17.69 2.73
CA GLN A 111 -0.50 -18.45 3.97
C GLN A 111 -1.23 -19.78 3.79
N TYR A 112 -2.42 -19.77 3.18
CA TYR A 112 -3.19 -20.96 2.90
C TYR A 112 -2.43 -21.94 1.99
N ASN A 113 -1.87 -21.45 0.88
CA ASN A 113 -1.13 -22.29 -0.07
C ASN A 113 0.12 -22.90 0.57
N LEU A 114 0.81 -22.15 1.41
CA LEU A 114 2.00 -22.62 2.12
C LEU A 114 1.62 -23.69 3.14
N SER A 115 0.56 -23.45 3.91
CA SER A 115 0.02 -24.43 4.88
C SER A 115 -0.35 -25.74 4.20
N LYS A 116 -1.07 -25.64 3.07
CA LYS A 116 -1.50 -26.81 2.29
C LYS A 116 -0.30 -27.63 1.80
N ARG A 117 0.69 -26.98 1.20
CA ARG A 117 1.91 -27.64 0.71
C ARG A 117 2.72 -28.31 1.82
N LEU A 118 2.81 -27.67 2.99
CA LEU A 118 3.48 -28.23 4.14
C LEU A 118 2.74 -29.45 4.66
N LEU A 119 1.42 -29.34 4.81
CA LEU A 119 0.58 -30.44 5.25
C LEU A 119 0.66 -31.65 4.30
N GLU A 120 0.56 -31.42 2.98
CA GLU A 120 0.73 -32.46 1.98
C GLU A 120 2.09 -33.15 2.08
N LYS A 121 3.17 -32.36 2.28
CA LYS A 121 4.52 -32.89 2.43
C LYS A 121 4.67 -33.73 3.71
N TYR A 122 4.02 -33.34 4.81
CA TYR A 122 4.01 -34.13 6.04
C TYR A 122 3.22 -35.42 5.90
N LEU A 123 2.04 -35.39 5.26
CA LEU A 123 1.22 -36.57 5.05
C LEU A 123 1.89 -37.63 4.18
N HIS A 124 2.85 -37.26 3.35
CA HIS A 124 3.62 -38.20 2.51
C HIS A 124 4.87 -38.75 3.23
N GLN A 125 5.09 -38.42 4.51
CA GLN A 125 6.21 -39.01 5.27
C GLN A 125 5.88 -40.46 5.70
N PRO A 126 6.88 -41.34 5.83
CA PRO A 126 6.66 -42.71 6.29
C PRO A 126 6.17 -42.71 7.74
N TYR A 127 5.38 -43.76 8.10
CA TYR A 127 4.75 -43.88 9.41
C TYR A 127 5.74 -43.84 10.58
N GLU A 128 6.96 -44.36 10.41
CA GLU A 128 8.05 -44.30 11.39
C GLU A 128 8.42 -42.87 11.81
N TRP A 129 8.28 -41.93 10.89
CA TRP A 129 8.53 -40.53 11.16
C TRP A 129 7.51 -39.95 12.14
N PHE A 130 6.24 -40.35 12.05
CA PHE A 130 5.17 -39.93 12.94
C PHE A 130 5.30 -40.52 14.36
N LEU A 131 5.88 -41.70 14.50
CA LEU A 131 6.13 -42.33 15.82
C LEU A 131 7.20 -41.56 16.64
N ASN A 132 8.16 -40.96 15.94
CA ASN A 132 9.26 -40.20 16.57
C ASN A 132 8.95 -38.73 16.82
N ASN A 133 7.87 -38.18 16.26
CA ASN A 133 7.50 -36.78 16.40
C ASN A 133 6.08 -36.68 16.96
N HIS A 134 5.90 -35.87 18.00
CA HIS A 134 4.58 -35.61 18.57
C HIS A 134 3.71 -34.85 17.56
N THR A 135 2.65 -35.50 17.07
CA THR A 135 1.72 -34.94 16.06
C THR A 135 1.08 -33.62 16.50
N ALA A 136 0.87 -33.42 17.79
CA ALA A 136 0.35 -32.17 18.35
C ALA A 136 1.35 -31.00 18.23
N GLU A 137 2.65 -31.29 18.38
CA GLU A 137 3.72 -30.31 18.25
C GLU A 137 3.95 -29.89 16.80
N LEU A 138 3.80 -30.84 15.87
CA LEU A 138 3.84 -30.56 14.43
C LEU A 138 2.70 -29.64 13.98
N GLY A 139 1.48 -29.87 14.45
CA GLY A 139 0.35 -29.00 14.16
C GLY A 139 0.55 -27.59 14.67
N LYS A 140 1.04 -27.45 15.90
CA LYS A 140 1.37 -26.15 16.49
C LYS A 140 2.50 -25.43 15.71
N THR A 141 3.56 -26.15 15.36
CA THR A 141 4.70 -25.61 14.61
C THR A 141 4.28 -25.13 13.22
N ILE A 142 3.48 -25.91 12.50
CA ILE A 142 2.97 -25.52 11.17
C ILE A 142 2.17 -24.23 11.26
N LEU A 143 1.24 -24.14 12.22
CA LEU A 143 0.38 -22.96 12.37
C LEU A 143 1.16 -21.73 12.83
N SER A 144 2.09 -21.87 13.80
CA SER A 144 2.87 -20.75 14.33
C SER A 144 3.96 -20.29 13.36
N GLU A 145 4.70 -21.22 12.74
CA GLU A 145 5.78 -20.88 11.82
C GLU A 145 5.25 -20.20 10.54
N ILE A 146 4.12 -20.68 10.00
CA ILE A 146 3.51 -20.07 8.83
C ILE A 146 2.96 -18.67 9.16
N ALA A 147 2.34 -18.50 10.32
CA ALA A 147 1.88 -17.19 10.76
C ALA A 147 3.06 -16.20 10.92
N ASN A 148 4.18 -16.65 11.46
CA ASN A 148 5.40 -15.85 11.63
C ASN A 148 6.08 -15.49 10.29
N VAL A 149 6.04 -16.38 9.30
CA VAL A 149 6.60 -16.10 7.96
C VAL A 149 5.74 -15.11 7.19
N CYS A 150 4.43 -15.08 7.45
CA CYS A 150 3.47 -14.23 6.75
C CYS A 150 3.14 -12.92 7.50
N SER A 151 3.63 -12.72 8.73
CA SER A 151 3.44 -11.47 9.48
C SER A 151 4.46 -10.42 9.07
#